data_9b594cb66fc6559fdfbe343e91e11dcb
#
_entry.id   9b594cb66fc6559fdfbe343e91e11dcb
#
_cell.length_a   1.000
_cell.length_b   1.000
_cell.length_c   1.000
_cell.angle_alpha   90.00
_cell.angle_beta   90.00
_cell.angle_gamma   90.00
#
_symmetry.space_group_name_H-M   'P 1'
#
loop_
_entity.id
_entity.type
_entity.pdbx_description
1 polymer ?
#
loop_
_entity_poly.entity_id
_entity_poly.type
_entity_poly.pdbx_seq_one_letter_code
_entity_poly.pdbx_strand_id
1 'polypeptide(L)'
;TNCLMRPRESYKDRIYSTNVVGWEGVKHIGKNEKGEKDFSEIIKQALELGGFREDQEKKEILVGFGHAAALSQADKIVEAVKGGQIRHFFLIGGCDGARPGRNYYTEFAQMVPKDCVILTLACGKYRFNKLDFGEVAGLPRLLDVGQCNDVYSAVRIATALADAFETDVNGLPLSMIVSWYEQKAV
;
A
#
# COMPACT_ATOMS: atom_id res chain seq x y z
N THR A 1 -6.71 -4.93 -7.99
CA THR A 1 -6.62 -5.37 -6.58
C THR A 1 -6.36 -6.86 -6.50
N ASN A 2 -5.88 -7.34 -5.36
CA ASN A 2 -5.71 -8.77 -5.09
C ASN A 2 -7.04 -9.48 -4.76
N CYS A 3 -8.09 -8.72 -4.49
CA CYS A 3 -9.40 -9.22 -4.09
C CYS A 3 -10.45 -8.83 -5.11
N LEU A 4 -11.38 -9.73 -5.38
CA LEU A 4 -12.56 -9.48 -6.18
C LEU A 4 -13.78 -9.73 -5.31
N MET A 5 -14.55 -8.67 -5.06
CA MET A 5 -15.81 -8.74 -4.35
C MET A 5 -16.96 -8.76 -5.37
N ARG A 6 -18.18 -9.12 -4.92
CA ARG A 6 -19.37 -9.09 -5.76
C ARG A 6 -19.50 -7.75 -6.47
N PRO A 7 -19.41 -7.71 -7.81
CA PRO A 7 -19.51 -6.46 -8.54
C PRO A 7 -20.96 -5.95 -8.52
N ARG A 8 -21.10 -4.63 -8.55
CA ARG A 8 -22.42 -4.01 -8.69
C ARG A 8 -22.84 -4.01 -10.16
N GLU A 9 -24.12 -4.10 -10.43
CA GLU A 9 -24.68 -4.08 -11.79
C GLU A 9 -24.20 -2.88 -12.61
N SER A 10 -24.00 -1.70 -11.96
CA SER A 10 -23.59 -0.47 -12.62
C SER A 10 -22.18 -0.49 -13.23
N TYR A 11 -21.34 -1.49 -12.90
CA TYR A 11 -19.97 -1.57 -13.41
C TYR A 11 -19.47 -3.01 -13.63
N LYS A 12 -20.31 -4.03 -13.48
CA LYS A 12 -19.87 -5.43 -13.60
C LYS A 12 -19.29 -5.78 -14.98
N ASP A 13 -19.77 -5.10 -16.02
CA ASP A 13 -19.33 -5.23 -17.40
C ASP A 13 -17.93 -4.66 -17.66
N ARG A 14 -17.39 -3.92 -16.69
CA ARG A 14 -16.07 -3.29 -16.76
C ARG A 14 -15.08 -3.89 -15.77
N ILE A 15 -15.42 -5.02 -15.16
CA ILE A 15 -14.55 -5.75 -14.24
C ILE A 15 -14.09 -7.04 -14.90
N TYR A 16 -12.80 -7.28 -14.79
CA TYR A 16 -12.13 -8.48 -15.24
C TYR A 16 -11.31 -9.07 -14.10
N SER A 17 -11.20 -10.38 -14.06
CA SER A 17 -10.25 -11.07 -13.19
C SER A 17 -9.09 -11.64 -14.01
N THR A 18 -7.90 -11.71 -13.46
CA THR A 18 -6.70 -12.13 -14.21
C THR A 18 -5.79 -13.09 -13.46
N ASN A 19 -6.05 -13.35 -12.19
CA ASN A 19 -5.23 -14.22 -11.34
C ASN A 19 -6.08 -15.32 -10.71
N VAL A 20 -5.72 -15.80 -9.54
CA VAL A 20 -6.44 -16.88 -8.86
C VAL A 20 -7.84 -16.49 -8.38
N VAL A 21 -8.10 -15.19 -8.24
CA VAL A 21 -9.41 -14.70 -7.77
C VAL A 21 -10.35 -14.52 -8.95
N GLY A 22 -11.55 -15.07 -8.85
CA GLY A 22 -12.63 -14.92 -9.80
C GLY A 22 -13.97 -14.69 -9.11
N TRP A 23 -14.98 -14.31 -9.89
CA TRP A 23 -16.35 -14.18 -9.44
C TRP A 23 -17.30 -14.64 -10.55
N GLU A 24 -18.40 -15.27 -10.18
CA GLU A 24 -19.42 -15.69 -11.14
C GLU A 24 -19.93 -14.49 -11.95
N GLY A 25 -19.97 -14.66 -13.29
CA GLY A 25 -20.38 -13.60 -14.21
C GLY A 25 -19.32 -12.51 -14.48
N VAL A 26 -18.13 -12.60 -13.89
CA VAL A 26 -16.98 -11.73 -14.22
C VAL A 26 -16.07 -12.43 -15.19
N LYS A 27 -15.76 -11.76 -16.30
CA LYS A 27 -14.87 -12.32 -17.32
C LYS A 27 -13.45 -12.52 -16.77
N HIS A 28 -12.91 -13.70 -16.99
CA HIS A 28 -11.56 -14.06 -16.58
C HIS A 28 -10.58 -14.04 -17.75
N ILE A 29 -9.47 -13.32 -17.58
CA ILE A 29 -8.34 -13.31 -18.52
C ILE A 29 -7.32 -14.34 -18.03
N GLY A 30 -7.40 -15.55 -18.57
CA GLY A 30 -6.46 -16.63 -18.30
C GLY A 30 -5.14 -16.49 -19.04
N LYS A 31 -4.21 -17.36 -18.70
CA LYS A 31 -2.96 -17.52 -19.47
C LYS A 31 -3.20 -18.42 -20.67
N ASN A 32 -2.61 -18.08 -21.81
CA ASN A 32 -2.54 -18.95 -22.98
C ASN A 32 -1.50 -20.08 -22.77
N GLU A 33 -1.33 -20.95 -23.76
CA GLU A 33 -0.35 -22.05 -23.72
C GLU A 33 1.10 -21.60 -23.52
N LYS A 34 1.43 -20.36 -23.87
CA LYS A 34 2.75 -19.74 -23.68
C LYS A 34 2.90 -19.06 -22.32
N GLY A 35 1.86 -19.08 -21.47
CA GLY A 35 1.86 -18.40 -20.17
C GLY A 35 1.54 -16.91 -20.23
N GLU A 36 1.18 -16.37 -21.38
CA GLU A 36 0.88 -14.96 -21.63
C GLU A 36 -0.61 -14.68 -21.42
N LYS A 37 -0.94 -13.44 -21.04
CA LYS A 37 -2.33 -12.97 -20.92
C LYS A 37 -2.64 -11.95 -22.01
N ASP A 38 -3.78 -12.10 -22.67
CA ASP A 38 -4.24 -11.15 -23.68
C ASP A 38 -5.19 -10.12 -23.04
N PHE A 39 -4.75 -8.88 -22.96
CA PHE A 39 -5.53 -7.75 -22.45
C PHE A 39 -6.19 -6.91 -23.57
N SER A 40 -6.13 -7.35 -24.84
CA SER A 40 -6.65 -6.59 -26.00
C SER A 40 -8.09 -6.15 -25.82
N GLU A 41 -8.94 -7.01 -25.26
CA GLU A 41 -10.34 -6.68 -25.02
C GLU A 41 -10.52 -5.57 -23.96
N ILE A 42 -9.74 -5.63 -22.89
CA ILE A 42 -9.77 -4.57 -21.85
C ILE A 42 -9.32 -3.25 -22.44
N ILE A 43 -8.27 -3.28 -23.24
CA ILE A 43 -7.73 -2.08 -23.92
C ILE A 43 -8.78 -1.51 -24.88
N LYS A 44 -9.42 -2.37 -25.70
CA LYS A 44 -10.48 -1.95 -26.62
C LYS A 44 -11.63 -1.30 -25.86
N GLN A 45 -12.13 -1.92 -24.81
CA GLN A 45 -13.22 -1.38 -24.00
C GLN A 45 -12.84 -0.03 -23.36
N ALA A 46 -11.61 0.09 -22.85
CA ALA A 46 -11.13 1.32 -22.26
C ALA A 46 -11.08 2.47 -23.29
N LEU A 47 -10.64 2.18 -24.51
CA LEU A 47 -10.63 3.16 -25.60
C LEU A 47 -12.06 3.58 -26.03
N GLU A 48 -12.98 2.62 -26.10
CA GLU A 48 -14.39 2.89 -26.45
C GLU A 48 -15.12 3.71 -25.38
N LEU A 49 -14.81 3.50 -24.10
CA LEU A 49 -15.37 4.27 -23.00
C LEU A 49 -14.80 5.71 -22.94
N GLY A 50 -13.63 5.91 -23.56
CA GLY A 50 -12.90 7.18 -23.47
C GLY A 50 -12.33 7.44 -22.09
N GLY A 51 -11.96 8.70 -21.86
CA GLY A 51 -11.39 9.18 -20.61
C GLY A 51 -12.23 10.27 -19.96
N PHE A 52 -11.59 11.08 -19.15
CA PHE A 52 -12.18 12.30 -18.61
C PHE A 52 -12.42 13.30 -19.75
N ARG A 53 -13.51 14.08 -19.64
CA ARG A 53 -13.86 15.11 -20.66
C ARG A 53 -12.93 16.31 -20.62
N GLU A 54 -12.32 16.55 -19.46
CA GLU A 54 -11.41 17.66 -19.19
C GLU A 54 -10.15 17.14 -18.53
N ASP A 55 -9.04 17.78 -18.79
CA ASP A 55 -7.78 17.48 -18.11
C ASP A 55 -7.92 17.75 -16.61
N GLN A 56 -7.43 16.83 -15.80
CA GLN A 56 -7.42 16.96 -14.35
C GLN A 56 -6.08 17.55 -13.90
N GLU A 57 -6.09 18.26 -12.79
CA GLU A 57 -4.86 18.70 -12.14
C GLU A 57 -3.94 17.52 -11.86
N LYS A 58 -2.69 17.64 -12.28
CA LYS A 58 -1.68 16.60 -12.04
C LYS A 58 -1.41 16.48 -10.55
N LYS A 59 -1.63 15.29 -10.01
CA LYS A 59 -1.31 14.94 -8.61
C LYS A 59 -0.29 13.81 -8.60
N GLU A 60 0.80 14.03 -7.90
CA GLU A 60 1.88 13.06 -7.74
C GLU A 60 1.93 12.59 -6.29
N ILE A 61 2.21 11.32 -6.08
CA ILE A 61 2.48 10.71 -4.78
C ILE A 61 3.73 9.84 -4.88
N LEU A 62 4.50 9.79 -3.80
CA LEU A 62 5.65 8.90 -3.71
C LEU A 62 5.20 7.50 -3.32
N VAL A 63 5.68 6.51 -4.05
CA VAL A 63 5.41 5.09 -3.83
C VAL A 63 6.67 4.26 -4.03
N GLY A 64 6.63 2.95 -3.78
CA GLY A 64 7.72 2.05 -4.12
C GLY A 64 8.76 1.88 -3.01
N PHE A 65 8.41 2.13 -1.76
CA PHE A 65 9.28 1.93 -0.59
C PHE A 65 9.27 0.46 -0.12
N GLY A 66 9.38 -0.49 -1.05
CA GLY A 66 9.63 -1.90 -0.73
C GLY A 66 10.98 -2.08 -0.02
N HIS A 67 11.26 -3.29 0.49
CA HIS A 67 12.44 -3.53 1.34
C HIS A 67 13.76 -3.10 0.67
N ALA A 68 13.94 -3.29 -0.63
CA ALA A 68 15.18 -2.88 -1.32
C ALA A 68 15.38 -1.35 -1.27
N ALA A 69 14.33 -0.57 -1.54
CA ALA A 69 14.39 0.88 -1.49
C ALA A 69 14.53 1.40 -0.05
N ALA A 70 13.79 0.84 0.89
CA ALA A 70 13.87 1.24 2.30
C ALA A 70 15.24 0.91 2.90
N LEU A 71 15.78 -0.28 2.64
CA LEU A 71 17.08 -0.70 3.18
C LEU A 71 18.25 0.02 2.52
N SER A 72 18.10 0.54 1.31
CA SER A 72 19.14 1.43 0.73
C SER A 72 19.34 2.74 1.51
N GLN A 73 18.40 3.10 2.39
CA GLN A 73 18.48 4.25 3.27
C GLN A 73 18.68 3.85 4.75
N ALA A 74 19.02 2.58 5.02
CA ALA A 74 19.08 2.05 6.39
C ALA A 74 20.04 2.84 7.28
N ASP A 75 21.23 3.17 6.81
CA ASP A 75 22.23 3.95 7.59
C ASP A 75 21.66 5.30 7.99
N LYS A 76 21.03 6.02 7.08
CA LYS A 76 20.40 7.31 7.33
C LYS A 76 19.26 7.20 8.34
N ILE A 77 18.46 6.14 8.24
CA ILE A 77 17.36 5.86 9.18
C ILE A 77 17.92 5.59 10.57
N VAL A 78 18.93 4.73 10.67
CA VAL A 78 19.58 4.38 11.95
C VAL A 78 20.22 5.61 12.60
N GLU A 79 20.92 6.44 11.84
CA GLU A 79 21.48 7.69 12.34
C GLU A 79 20.39 8.65 12.84
N ALA A 80 19.30 8.81 12.08
CA ALA A 80 18.20 9.67 12.45
C ALA A 80 17.48 9.21 13.74
N VAL A 81 17.35 7.90 13.95
CA VAL A 81 16.78 7.33 15.18
C VAL A 81 17.75 7.52 16.34
N LYS A 82 19.04 7.17 16.19
CA LYS A 82 20.07 7.35 17.22
C LYS A 82 20.26 8.82 17.59
N GLY A 83 20.12 9.72 16.61
CA GLY A 83 20.15 11.17 16.80
C GLY A 83 18.86 11.79 17.35
N GLY A 84 17.82 11.01 17.60
CA GLY A 84 16.54 11.46 18.14
C GLY A 84 15.67 12.25 17.16
N GLN A 85 16.04 12.32 15.87
CA GLN A 85 15.27 12.99 14.83
C GLN A 85 14.03 12.17 14.43
N ILE A 86 14.13 10.83 14.45
CA ILE A 86 13.01 9.91 14.29
C ILE A 86 12.80 9.19 15.62
N ARG A 87 11.66 9.41 16.21
CA ARG A 87 11.33 8.83 17.52
C ARG A 87 10.61 7.50 17.42
N HIS A 88 9.77 7.32 16.42
CA HIS A 88 8.92 6.12 16.30
C HIS A 88 8.48 5.86 14.86
N PHE A 89 8.16 4.60 14.58
CA PHE A 89 7.56 4.14 13.34
C PHE A 89 6.15 3.62 13.60
N PHE A 90 5.20 3.96 12.75
CA PHE A 90 3.85 3.43 12.77
C PHE A 90 3.56 2.69 11.48
N LEU A 91 3.39 1.37 11.54
CA LEU A 91 2.91 0.59 10.41
C LEU A 91 1.37 0.63 10.39
N ILE A 92 0.82 1.40 9.48
CA ILE A 92 -0.62 1.55 9.30
C ILE A 92 -1.02 0.83 8.02
N GLY A 93 -1.74 -0.28 8.12
CA GLY A 93 -2.06 -1.07 6.95
C GLY A 93 -3.23 -2.01 7.12
N GLY A 94 -3.61 -2.62 6.00
CA GLY A 94 -4.69 -3.59 5.98
C GLY A 94 -5.76 -3.27 4.95
N CYS A 95 -6.92 -3.90 5.10
CA CYS A 95 -7.99 -3.80 4.11
C CYS A 95 -8.87 -2.55 4.26
N ASP A 96 -9.25 -2.19 5.46
CA ASP A 96 -10.15 -1.07 5.84
C ASP A 96 -11.47 -0.97 5.05
N GLY A 97 -11.69 -1.72 4.02
CA GLY A 97 -12.90 -1.72 3.20
C GLY A 97 -13.29 -0.33 2.65
N ALA A 98 -14.33 -0.29 1.81
CA ALA A 98 -14.79 0.93 1.13
C ALA A 98 -15.98 1.62 1.82
N ARG A 99 -16.35 1.22 3.03
CA ARG A 99 -17.56 1.72 3.69
C ARG A 99 -17.42 3.21 4.05
N PRO A 100 -18.36 4.07 3.67
CA PRO A 100 -18.38 5.46 4.10
C PRO A 100 -18.38 5.61 5.63
N GLY A 101 -17.73 6.66 6.14
CA GLY A 101 -17.65 6.94 7.56
C GLY A 101 -16.58 6.17 8.34
N ARG A 102 -15.80 5.33 7.69
CA ARG A 102 -14.64 4.67 8.29
C ARG A 102 -13.39 5.53 8.11
N ASN A 103 -13.10 6.38 9.08
CA ASN A 103 -11.98 7.32 9.03
C ASN A 103 -10.85 6.99 10.01
N TYR A 104 -10.93 5.87 10.73
CA TYR A 104 -9.97 5.52 11.78
C TYR A 104 -8.52 5.65 11.34
N TYR A 105 -8.14 5.04 10.20
CA TYR A 105 -6.75 5.10 9.73
C TYR A 105 -6.35 6.49 9.24
N THR A 106 -7.27 7.24 8.64
CA THR A 106 -7.02 8.63 8.23
C THR A 106 -6.76 9.50 9.44
N GLU A 107 -7.62 9.44 10.43
CA GLU A 107 -7.50 10.20 11.68
C GLU A 107 -6.24 9.81 12.44
N PHE A 108 -5.96 8.51 12.56
CA PHE A 108 -4.74 8.03 13.20
C PHE A 108 -3.49 8.56 12.48
N ALA A 109 -3.42 8.43 11.15
CA ALA A 109 -2.28 8.92 10.38
C ALA A 109 -2.06 10.42 10.54
N GLN A 110 -3.14 11.22 10.58
CA GLN A 110 -3.05 12.67 10.80
C GLN A 110 -2.59 13.03 12.22
N MET A 111 -2.86 12.17 13.21
CA MET A 111 -2.46 12.38 14.61
C MET A 111 -1.02 11.92 14.88
N VAL A 112 -0.38 11.18 13.97
CA VAL A 112 1.01 10.75 14.14
C VAL A 112 1.93 11.95 14.30
N PRO A 113 2.74 12.02 15.37
CA PRO A 113 3.65 13.13 15.63
C PRO A 113 4.62 13.38 14.47
N LYS A 114 5.05 14.64 14.30
CA LYS A 114 5.88 15.05 13.14
C LYS A 114 7.28 14.43 13.14
N ASP A 115 7.76 13.99 14.29
CA ASP A 115 9.04 13.29 14.49
C ASP A 115 8.90 11.76 14.32
N CYS A 116 7.82 11.29 13.72
CA CYS A 116 7.54 9.87 13.50
C CYS A 116 7.32 9.59 12.01
N VAL A 117 7.67 8.37 11.60
CA VAL A 117 7.51 7.86 10.23
C VAL A 117 6.29 6.95 10.17
N ILE A 118 5.53 7.05 9.09
CA ILE A 118 4.40 6.16 8.77
C ILE A 118 4.83 5.20 7.66
N LEU A 119 4.85 3.93 7.96
CA LEU A 119 4.90 2.86 6.96
C LEU A 119 3.48 2.46 6.62
N THR A 120 3.16 2.30 5.35
CA THR A 120 1.82 1.86 4.96
C THR A 120 1.85 0.81 3.86
N LEU A 121 0.87 -0.07 3.86
CA LEU A 121 0.69 -1.09 2.82
C LEU A 121 -0.77 -1.52 2.71
N ALA A 122 -1.08 -2.23 1.61
CA ALA A 122 -2.41 -2.74 1.29
C ALA A 122 -3.47 -1.66 0.98
N CYS A 123 -4.75 -2.03 0.98
CA CYS A 123 -5.81 -1.16 0.47
C CYS A 123 -6.19 -0.02 1.42
N GLY A 124 -5.98 -0.16 2.72
CA GLY A 124 -6.29 0.87 3.72
C GLY A 124 -5.57 2.19 3.48
N LYS A 125 -4.36 2.14 2.90
CA LYS A 125 -3.57 3.33 2.56
C LYS A 125 -4.29 4.33 1.64
N TYR A 126 -5.17 3.87 0.77
CA TYR A 126 -5.89 4.74 -0.16
C TYR A 126 -6.83 5.74 0.52
N ARG A 127 -7.04 5.61 1.82
CA ARG A 127 -7.78 6.57 2.62
C ARG A 127 -6.98 7.84 2.93
N PHE A 128 -5.64 7.75 2.97
CA PHE A 128 -4.78 8.84 3.41
C PHE A 128 -3.52 9.07 2.57
N ASN A 129 -3.19 8.20 1.61
CA ASN A 129 -1.94 8.31 0.86
C ASN A 129 -1.84 9.54 -0.07
N LYS A 130 -2.93 10.30 -0.21
CA LYS A 130 -2.95 11.57 -0.95
C LYS A 130 -2.83 12.80 -0.04
N LEU A 131 -2.73 12.60 1.27
CA LEU A 131 -2.48 13.66 2.23
C LEU A 131 -0.99 13.99 2.27
N ASP A 132 -0.67 15.25 2.54
CA ASP A 132 0.70 15.68 2.73
C ASP A 132 1.10 15.44 4.20
N PHE A 133 2.08 14.58 4.40
CA PHE A 133 2.66 14.30 5.72
C PHE A 133 4.00 15.00 5.92
N GLY A 134 4.57 15.62 4.88
CA GLY A 134 5.87 16.26 4.93
C GLY A 134 7.03 15.29 5.06
N GLU A 135 8.14 15.78 5.61
CA GLU A 135 9.41 15.06 5.75
C GLU A 135 9.90 15.06 7.19
N VAL A 136 10.77 14.08 7.52
CA VAL A 136 11.54 14.00 8.76
C VAL A 136 12.95 13.49 8.44
N ALA A 137 13.98 14.14 8.96
CA ALA A 137 15.38 13.81 8.71
C ALA A 137 15.74 13.73 7.20
N GLY A 138 15.06 14.51 6.34
CA GLY A 138 15.21 14.47 4.89
C GLY A 138 14.70 13.18 4.24
N LEU A 139 13.76 12.50 4.88
CA LEU A 139 13.02 11.35 4.36
C LEU A 139 11.52 11.69 4.34
N PRO A 140 10.76 11.22 3.34
CA PRO A 140 9.32 11.32 3.39
C PRO A 140 8.76 10.65 4.65
N ARG A 141 7.82 11.30 5.33
CA ARG A 141 7.20 10.72 6.51
C ARG A 141 6.23 9.58 6.20
N LEU A 142 5.66 9.54 5.00
CA LEU A 142 4.82 8.44 4.54
C LEU A 142 5.60 7.58 3.55
N LEU A 143 5.87 6.34 3.92
CA LEU A 143 6.55 5.33 3.10
C LEU A 143 5.56 4.26 2.68
N ASP A 144 5.13 4.28 1.42
CA ASP A 144 4.24 3.28 0.82
C ASP A 144 5.05 2.03 0.43
N VAL A 145 4.97 1.00 1.26
CA VAL A 145 5.68 -0.27 1.09
C VAL A 145 5.09 -1.11 -0.05
N GLY A 146 3.80 -0.94 -0.35
CA GLY A 146 3.14 -1.66 -1.44
C GLY A 146 1.74 -2.19 -1.11
N GLN A 147 1.41 -3.36 -1.65
CA GLN A 147 0.12 -4.02 -1.45
C GLN A 147 0.17 -5.06 -0.33
N CYS A 148 -0.92 -5.82 -0.13
CA CYS A 148 -0.98 -6.83 0.93
C CYS A 148 0.09 -7.92 0.81
N ASN A 149 0.50 -8.31 -0.38
CA ASN A 149 1.60 -9.25 -0.59
C ASN A 149 2.97 -8.67 -0.17
N ASP A 150 3.08 -7.35 -0.07
CA ASP A 150 4.31 -6.66 0.35
C ASP A 150 4.49 -6.63 1.88
N VAL A 151 3.63 -7.32 2.63
CA VAL A 151 3.91 -7.71 4.03
C VAL A 151 5.29 -8.34 4.16
N TYR A 152 5.71 -9.13 3.17
CA TYR A 152 7.08 -9.65 3.11
C TYR A 152 8.13 -8.53 3.19
N SER A 153 7.94 -7.44 2.46
CA SER A 153 8.84 -6.27 2.53
C SER A 153 8.82 -5.62 3.91
N ALA A 154 7.65 -5.49 4.53
CA ALA A 154 7.55 -4.94 5.89
C ALA A 154 8.30 -5.79 6.91
N VAL A 155 8.17 -7.12 6.85
CA VAL A 155 8.92 -8.06 7.70
C VAL A 155 10.43 -7.92 7.46
N ARG A 156 10.88 -7.87 6.19
CA ARG A 156 12.30 -7.69 5.86
C ARG A 156 12.87 -6.37 6.37
N ILE A 157 12.10 -5.28 6.30
CA ILE A 157 12.51 -3.99 6.86
C ILE A 157 12.63 -4.07 8.38
N ALA A 158 11.61 -4.62 9.05
CA ALA A 158 11.60 -4.73 10.51
C ALA A 158 12.75 -5.60 11.04
N THR A 159 13.00 -6.75 10.43
CA THR A 159 14.12 -7.64 10.85
C THR A 159 15.47 -7.00 10.62
N ALA A 160 15.69 -6.35 9.47
CA ALA A 160 16.97 -5.67 9.20
C ALA A 160 17.21 -4.48 10.14
N LEU A 161 16.16 -3.73 10.51
CA LEU A 161 16.28 -2.67 11.51
C LEU A 161 16.55 -3.26 12.91
N ALA A 162 15.92 -4.37 13.27
CA ALA A 162 16.18 -5.04 14.55
C ALA A 162 17.65 -5.47 14.65
N ASP A 163 18.21 -6.06 13.60
CA ASP A 163 19.64 -6.41 13.52
C ASP A 163 20.53 -5.16 13.66
N ALA A 164 20.20 -4.06 12.97
CA ALA A 164 20.99 -2.81 13.02
C ALA A 164 20.92 -2.10 14.38
N PHE A 165 19.87 -2.33 15.16
CA PHE A 165 19.72 -1.82 16.53
C PHE A 165 20.13 -2.83 17.60
N GLU A 166 20.64 -4.01 17.22
CA GLU A 166 21.05 -5.09 18.13
C GLU A 166 19.92 -5.49 19.09
N THR A 167 18.68 -5.60 18.56
CA THR A 167 17.48 -5.95 19.31
C THR A 167 16.60 -6.93 18.52
N ASP A 168 15.49 -7.34 19.09
CA ASP A 168 14.44 -8.05 18.35
C ASP A 168 13.38 -7.05 17.81
N VAL A 169 12.42 -7.56 17.04
CA VAL A 169 11.35 -6.74 16.47
C VAL A 169 10.50 -6.04 17.54
N ASN A 170 10.36 -6.66 18.73
CA ASN A 170 9.59 -6.08 19.84
C ASN A 170 10.36 -4.95 20.54
N GLY A 171 11.68 -4.94 20.45
CA GLY A 171 12.51 -3.87 20.97
C GLY A 171 12.62 -2.65 20.04
N LEU A 172 12.09 -2.71 18.82
CA LEU A 172 12.06 -1.57 17.91
C LEU A 172 11.07 -0.50 18.37
N PRO A 173 11.33 0.78 18.08
CA PRO A 173 10.35 1.87 18.24
C PRO A 173 9.27 1.78 17.13
N LEU A 174 8.56 0.66 17.07
CA LEU A 174 7.58 0.32 16.03
C LEU A 174 6.26 -0.09 16.65
N SER A 175 5.18 0.55 16.22
CA SER A 175 3.81 0.13 16.50
C SER A 175 3.07 -0.25 15.24
N MET A 176 2.29 -1.33 15.30
CA MET A 176 1.52 -1.83 14.17
C MET A 176 0.03 -1.61 14.38
N ILE A 177 -0.60 -0.88 13.46
CA ILE A 177 -2.03 -0.60 13.41
C ILE A 177 -2.55 -1.24 12.13
N VAL A 178 -2.98 -2.48 12.24
CA VAL A 178 -3.30 -3.31 11.07
C VAL A 178 -4.66 -3.97 11.21
N SER A 179 -5.39 -4.09 10.10
CA SER A 179 -6.61 -4.88 10.01
C SER A 179 -6.72 -5.56 8.66
N TRP A 180 -6.99 -6.86 8.67
CA TRP A 180 -7.08 -7.68 7.48
C TRP A 180 -8.45 -8.36 7.43
N TYR A 181 -9.15 -8.24 6.29
CA TYR A 181 -10.45 -8.89 6.04
C TYR A 181 -10.32 -10.09 5.09
N GLU A 182 -9.14 -10.30 4.55
CA GLU A 182 -8.87 -11.26 3.50
C GLU A 182 -7.97 -12.38 4.01
N GLN A 183 -8.41 -13.64 3.84
CA GLN A 183 -7.69 -14.82 4.35
C GLN A 183 -6.26 -14.95 3.80
N LYS A 184 -6.02 -14.54 2.56
CA LYS A 184 -4.65 -14.61 1.97
C LYS A 184 -3.72 -13.49 2.41
N ALA A 185 -4.17 -12.58 3.25
CA ALA A 185 -3.36 -11.52 3.82
C ALA A 185 -3.00 -11.76 5.30
N VAL A 186 -3.45 -12.87 5.86
CA VAL A 186 -3.20 -13.30 7.24
C VAL A 186 -2.01 -14.23 7.32
#